data_7876b71c1e22efb5fb06fe743de2557b
#
_entry.id   7876b71c1e22efb5fb06fe743de2557b
#
_cell.length_a   1.000
_cell.length_b   1.000
_cell.length_c   1.000
_cell.angle_alpha   90.00
_cell.angle_beta   90.00
_cell.angle_gamma   90.00
#
_symmetry.space_group_name_H-M   'P 1'
#
loop_
_entity.id
_entity.type
_entity.pdbx_description
1 polymer ?
#
loop_
_entity_poly.entity_id
_entity_poly.type
_entity_poly.pdbx_seq_one_letter_code
_entity_poly.pdbx_strand_id
1 'polypeptide(L)'
;MKSGDLPRPLRILMVCPSFLPETGGTQTHVYEVGRRLAALGGFEITVLTTDRSRLLPREDLIDSIAVVRVPSWPRSRDYYLAPGMAAVIRQRSWDLLHCQGIHSPVPLLAMLSAQRARLPYLVTFHTGGSSSRFRNALRTTQWRLTGPLLRNAASLIAVSRFEAATFTRHARLGDKPVTLIRNGGAVPPPRTETAAVPGRIISVGRLERYKGHHQAIKALPHVIRQVAQAHLLILGNGPYESSLRELARHLGVSDRVTIKHIPPADRQAMATALAESCVVAALSDYEAHPVAVMEALSAARPVVGYDTAGVSELIAEGWVRGVTPGAPPATLARELIKAMSAPSPVPSAQLPTWDSCADQLAQVYLSSLGIGTAAT
;
A
#
# COMPACT_ATOMS: atom_id res chain seq x y z
N MET A 1 -2.85 -28.72 -9.16
CA MET A 1 -1.63 -28.49 -9.96
C MET A 1 -0.86 -27.36 -9.26
N LYS A 2 0.39 -27.60 -8.91
CA LYS A 2 1.25 -26.55 -8.36
C LYS A 2 1.75 -25.67 -9.51
N SER A 3 2.08 -24.43 -9.25
CA SER A 3 2.59 -23.50 -10.29
C SER A 3 3.82 -24.02 -11.04
N GLY A 4 4.62 -24.88 -10.42
CA GLY A 4 5.78 -25.53 -11.05
C GLY A 4 5.45 -26.67 -12.04
N ASP A 5 4.20 -27.11 -12.13
CA ASP A 5 3.77 -28.20 -13.03
C ASP A 5 3.27 -27.68 -14.40
N LEU A 6 3.40 -26.37 -14.65
CA LEU A 6 2.97 -25.76 -15.91
C LEU A 6 3.91 -26.12 -17.06
N PRO A 7 3.39 -26.34 -18.28
CA PRO A 7 4.20 -26.70 -19.46
C PRO A 7 5.16 -25.58 -19.89
N ARG A 8 4.85 -24.34 -19.51
CA ARG A 8 5.70 -23.16 -19.60
C ARG A 8 5.29 -22.14 -18.53
N PRO A 9 6.19 -21.23 -18.14
CA PRO A 9 5.79 -20.11 -17.28
C PRO A 9 4.70 -19.25 -17.92
N LEU A 10 3.74 -18.81 -17.11
CA LEU A 10 2.70 -17.86 -17.50
C LEU A 10 3.25 -16.44 -17.50
N ARG A 11 3.05 -15.71 -18.57
CA ARG A 11 3.51 -14.34 -18.76
C ARG A 11 2.48 -13.35 -18.22
N ILE A 12 2.74 -12.82 -17.02
CA ILE A 12 1.85 -11.91 -16.30
C ILE A 12 2.34 -10.48 -16.49
N LEU A 13 1.46 -9.62 -17.02
CA LEU A 13 1.71 -8.18 -17.14
C LEU A 13 1.03 -7.44 -15.98
N MET A 14 1.78 -7.03 -14.97
CA MET A 14 1.30 -6.16 -13.91
C MET A 14 1.36 -4.71 -14.34
N VAL A 15 0.22 -4.01 -14.37
CA VAL A 15 0.16 -2.59 -14.74
C VAL A 15 0.02 -1.75 -13.48
N CYS A 16 1.05 -0.97 -13.18
CA CYS A 16 1.11 -0.06 -12.03
C CYS A 16 1.36 1.37 -12.51
N PRO A 17 0.57 2.39 -12.06
CA PRO A 17 0.77 3.77 -12.48
C PRO A 17 2.17 4.32 -12.22
N SER A 18 2.80 3.95 -11.12
CA SER A 18 4.20 4.22 -10.83
C SER A 18 4.83 3.02 -10.14
N PHE A 19 6.14 2.86 -10.30
CA PHE A 19 6.91 1.76 -9.72
C PHE A 19 8.31 2.24 -9.34
N LEU A 20 9.12 1.38 -8.76
CA LEU A 20 10.47 1.72 -8.30
C LEU A 20 11.26 2.55 -9.35
N PRO A 21 11.98 3.59 -8.89
CA PRO A 21 12.31 3.96 -7.51
C PRO A 21 11.24 4.76 -6.76
N GLU A 22 10.09 5.11 -7.38
CA GLU A 22 8.97 5.71 -6.67
C GLU A 22 8.34 4.67 -5.73
N THR A 23 7.97 5.09 -4.52
CA THR A 23 7.44 4.18 -3.48
C THR A 23 6.14 4.64 -2.87
N GLY A 24 5.42 3.66 -2.37
CA GLY A 24 4.14 3.76 -1.70
C GLY A 24 3.57 2.37 -1.48
N GLY A 25 2.44 2.25 -0.83
CA GLY A 25 1.85 0.94 -0.51
C GLY A 25 1.61 0.04 -1.74
N THR A 26 1.12 0.61 -2.84
CA THR A 26 0.89 -0.14 -4.09
C THR A 26 2.19 -0.63 -4.72
N GLN A 27 3.22 0.23 -4.77
CA GLN A 27 4.53 -0.14 -5.32
C GLN A 27 5.20 -1.23 -4.49
N THR A 28 5.12 -1.13 -3.17
CA THR A 28 5.60 -2.18 -2.25
C THR A 28 4.86 -3.49 -2.49
N HIS A 29 3.52 -3.45 -2.61
CA HIS A 29 2.72 -4.64 -2.93
C HIS A 29 3.18 -5.29 -4.24
N VAL A 30 3.26 -4.51 -5.33
CA VAL A 30 3.66 -5.02 -6.66
C VAL A 30 5.05 -5.64 -6.62
N TYR A 31 5.99 -4.99 -5.95
CA TYR A 31 7.36 -5.50 -5.79
C TYR A 31 7.39 -6.79 -4.96
N GLU A 32 6.80 -6.77 -3.77
CA GLU A 32 6.85 -7.90 -2.84
C GLU A 32 6.14 -9.15 -3.39
N VAL A 33 5.02 -8.95 -4.07
CA VAL A 33 4.28 -10.04 -4.71
C VAL A 33 4.95 -10.49 -6.00
N GLY A 34 5.41 -9.54 -6.84
CA GLY A 34 6.01 -9.84 -8.13
C GLY A 34 7.27 -10.71 -8.00
N ARG A 35 8.18 -10.38 -7.08
CA ARG A 35 9.39 -11.18 -6.85
C ARG A 35 9.11 -12.58 -6.31
N ARG A 36 8.07 -12.74 -5.49
CA ARG A 36 7.66 -14.04 -4.96
C ARG A 36 6.99 -14.90 -6.02
N LEU A 37 6.10 -14.33 -6.82
CA LEU A 37 5.49 -15.04 -7.94
C LEU A 37 6.54 -15.52 -8.93
N ALA A 38 7.53 -14.69 -9.25
CA ALA A 38 8.65 -15.10 -10.10
C ALA A 38 9.46 -16.25 -9.47
N ALA A 39 9.65 -16.22 -8.15
CA ALA A 39 10.35 -17.28 -7.42
C ALA A 39 9.60 -18.63 -7.37
N LEU A 40 8.27 -18.63 -7.56
CA LEU A 40 7.48 -19.86 -7.64
C LEU A 40 7.78 -20.69 -8.92
N GLY A 41 8.52 -20.16 -9.89
CA GLY A 41 8.97 -20.85 -11.10
C GLY A 41 7.90 -21.05 -12.19
N GLY A 42 6.62 -20.77 -11.90
CA GLY A 42 5.52 -20.90 -12.86
C GLY A 42 5.06 -19.60 -13.51
N PHE A 43 5.71 -18.46 -13.19
CA PHE A 43 5.30 -17.14 -13.65
C PHE A 43 6.50 -16.30 -14.12
N GLU A 44 6.34 -15.65 -15.26
CA GLU A 44 7.21 -14.57 -15.74
C GLU A 44 6.51 -13.24 -15.47
N ILE A 45 7.06 -12.45 -14.56
CA ILE A 45 6.46 -11.20 -14.13
C ILE A 45 7.08 -10.02 -14.87
N THR A 46 6.25 -9.24 -15.56
CA THR A 46 6.63 -7.96 -16.13
C THR A 46 5.76 -6.86 -15.50
N VAL A 47 6.40 -5.82 -14.99
CA VAL A 47 5.72 -4.60 -14.52
C VAL A 47 5.75 -3.54 -15.61
N LEU A 48 4.58 -3.19 -16.13
CA LEU A 48 4.41 -2.06 -17.05
C LEU A 48 4.02 -0.83 -16.23
N THR A 49 4.86 0.18 -16.27
CA THR A 49 4.70 1.39 -15.46
C THR A 49 4.99 2.66 -16.27
N THR A 50 4.82 3.82 -15.64
CA THR A 50 5.15 5.10 -16.26
C THR A 50 6.45 5.68 -15.70
N ASP A 51 7.16 6.43 -16.55
CA ASP A 51 8.22 7.32 -16.11
C ASP A 51 7.85 8.77 -16.45
N ARG A 52 7.59 9.58 -15.40
CA ARG A 52 7.31 11.00 -15.52
C ARG A 52 8.56 11.83 -15.73
N SER A 53 9.68 11.37 -15.20
CA SER A 53 10.97 12.05 -15.29
C SER A 53 11.59 11.94 -16.69
N ARG A 54 11.34 10.83 -17.38
CA ARG A 54 12.02 10.38 -18.60
C ARG A 54 13.52 10.17 -18.45
N LEU A 55 13.97 9.94 -17.21
CA LEU A 55 15.37 9.72 -16.87
C LEU A 55 15.68 8.25 -16.59
N LEU A 56 14.63 7.43 -16.38
CA LEU A 56 14.80 6.02 -16.08
C LEU A 56 14.94 5.19 -17.37
N PRO A 57 15.64 4.04 -17.33
CA PRO A 57 15.71 3.12 -18.43
C PRO A 57 14.30 2.67 -18.86
N ARG A 58 14.09 2.56 -20.19
CA ARG A 58 12.81 2.08 -20.74
C ARG A 58 12.54 0.63 -20.36
N GLU A 59 13.54 -0.19 -20.38
CA GLU A 59 13.51 -1.58 -19.92
C GLU A 59 14.55 -1.77 -18.81
N ASP A 60 14.21 -2.53 -17.81
CA ASP A 60 15.00 -2.74 -16.59
C ASP A 60 14.71 -4.12 -16.03
N LEU A 61 15.58 -4.61 -15.18
CA LEU A 61 15.40 -5.84 -14.42
C LEU A 61 15.65 -5.53 -12.94
N ILE A 62 14.61 -5.62 -12.13
CA ILE A 62 14.70 -5.38 -10.69
C ILE A 62 14.42 -6.72 -10.00
N ASP A 63 15.46 -7.30 -9.39
CA ASP A 63 15.46 -8.68 -8.94
C ASP A 63 15.02 -9.60 -10.10
N SER A 64 13.98 -10.39 -9.95
CA SER A 64 13.44 -11.26 -11.00
C SER A 64 12.25 -10.65 -11.75
N ILE A 65 12.01 -9.35 -11.64
CA ILE A 65 10.88 -8.64 -12.26
C ILE A 65 11.39 -7.84 -13.45
N ALA A 66 10.91 -8.16 -14.66
CA ALA A 66 11.12 -7.30 -15.82
C ALA A 66 10.28 -6.03 -15.68
N VAL A 67 10.88 -4.86 -15.94
CA VAL A 67 10.18 -3.57 -15.85
C VAL A 67 10.20 -2.87 -17.18
N VAL A 68 9.02 -2.48 -17.67
CA VAL A 68 8.86 -1.70 -18.89
C VAL A 68 8.26 -0.34 -18.52
N ARG A 69 8.98 0.75 -18.83
CA ARG A 69 8.55 2.11 -18.56
C ARG A 69 8.11 2.82 -19.82
N VAL A 70 6.97 3.49 -19.75
CA VAL A 70 6.45 4.33 -20.83
C VAL A 70 6.33 5.78 -20.38
N PRO A 71 6.61 6.73 -21.26
CA PRO A 71 6.42 8.16 -20.94
C PRO A 71 4.97 8.48 -20.61
N SER A 72 4.75 9.37 -19.64
CA SER A 72 3.42 9.88 -19.30
C SER A 72 3.32 11.39 -19.50
N TRP A 73 2.09 11.88 -19.66
CA TRP A 73 1.76 13.28 -19.84
C TRP A 73 0.43 13.63 -19.15
N PRO A 74 0.31 14.79 -18.47
CA PRO A 74 1.35 15.75 -18.14
C PRO A 74 2.33 15.24 -17.06
N ARG A 75 3.56 15.74 -17.04
CA ARG A 75 4.61 15.29 -16.11
C ARG A 75 4.39 15.75 -14.66
N SER A 76 3.76 16.91 -14.49
CA SER A 76 3.68 17.61 -13.20
C SER A 76 2.41 17.32 -12.39
N ARG A 77 1.52 16.44 -12.87
CA ARG A 77 0.24 16.16 -12.23
C ARG A 77 0.12 14.69 -11.85
N ASP A 78 -0.66 14.40 -10.81
CA ASP A 78 -0.97 13.03 -10.39
C ASP A 78 -1.93 12.30 -11.36
N TYR A 79 -2.64 13.04 -12.20
CA TYR A 79 -3.47 12.52 -13.28
C TYR A 79 -2.73 12.66 -14.60
N TYR A 80 -2.31 11.53 -15.13
CA TYR A 80 -1.55 11.48 -16.37
C TYR A 80 -2.00 10.31 -17.25
N LEU A 81 -1.81 10.47 -18.54
CA LEU A 81 -2.04 9.48 -19.58
C LEU A 81 -0.70 8.89 -20.03
N ALA A 82 -0.70 7.62 -20.40
CA ALA A 82 0.46 6.93 -20.94
C ALA A 82 0.06 6.08 -22.16
N PRO A 83 -0.21 6.71 -23.32
CA PRO A 83 -0.72 6.00 -24.50
C PRO A 83 0.18 4.86 -24.99
N GLY A 84 1.49 4.96 -24.76
CA GLY A 84 2.47 3.93 -25.10
C GLY A 84 2.19 2.57 -24.43
N MET A 85 1.43 2.54 -23.34
CA MET A 85 1.02 1.26 -22.69
C MET A 85 0.19 0.37 -23.62
N ALA A 86 -0.70 0.95 -24.42
CA ALA A 86 -1.54 0.20 -25.35
C ALA A 86 -0.70 -0.55 -26.40
N ALA A 87 0.42 0.02 -26.83
CA ALA A 87 1.35 -0.64 -27.73
C ALA A 87 2.04 -1.84 -27.06
N VAL A 88 2.56 -1.67 -25.84
CA VAL A 88 3.21 -2.74 -25.08
C VAL A 88 2.23 -3.90 -24.82
N ILE A 89 0.98 -3.61 -24.45
CA ILE A 89 -0.04 -4.63 -24.21
C ILE A 89 -0.34 -5.44 -25.48
N ARG A 90 -0.35 -4.80 -26.66
CA ARG A 90 -0.67 -5.45 -27.94
C ARG A 90 0.51 -6.15 -28.60
N GLN A 91 1.74 -5.69 -28.37
CA GLN A 91 2.94 -6.17 -29.10
C GLN A 91 3.54 -7.45 -28.55
N ARG A 92 3.22 -7.83 -27.31
CA ARG A 92 3.79 -9.01 -26.66
C ARG A 92 2.70 -10.04 -26.34
N SER A 93 3.05 -11.31 -26.35
CA SER A 93 2.13 -12.38 -25.95
C SER A 93 2.07 -12.46 -24.43
N TRP A 94 1.01 -11.93 -23.83
CA TRP A 94 0.70 -12.04 -22.43
C TRP A 94 -0.37 -13.11 -22.22
N ASP A 95 -0.29 -13.84 -21.10
CA ASP A 95 -1.35 -14.77 -20.72
C ASP A 95 -2.41 -14.07 -19.87
N LEU A 96 -1.98 -13.07 -19.07
CA LEU A 96 -2.85 -12.34 -18.15
C LEU A 96 -2.33 -10.92 -17.92
N LEU A 97 -3.24 -9.97 -17.80
CA LEU A 97 -2.95 -8.61 -17.36
C LEU A 97 -3.51 -8.39 -15.95
N HIS A 98 -2.73 -7.80 -15.04
CA HIS A 98 -3.16 -7.47 -13.69
C HIS A 98 -3.01 -5.98 -13.41
N CYS A 99 -4.12 -5.24 -13.37
CA CYS A 99 -4.15 -3.82 -13.03
C CYS A 99 -4.02 -3.60 -11.53
N GLN A 100 -3.11 -2.70 -11.13
CA GLN A 100 -2.87 -2.30 -9.76
C GLN A 100 -3.45 -0.90 -9.51
N GLY A 101 -4.60 -0.86 -8.84
CA GLY A 101 -5.37 0.37 -8.60
C GLY A 101 -6.28 0.75 -9.76
N ILE A 102 -7.15 1.75 -9.51
CA ILE A 102 -8.09 2.31 -10.50
C ILE A 102 -8.19 3.84 -10.41
N HIS A 103 -7.23 4.48 -9.71
CA HIS A 103 -7.36 5.90 -9.34
C HIS A 103 -6.81 6.86 -10.40
N SER A 104 -6.09 6.36 -11.40
CA SER A 104 -5.55 7.15 -12.49
C SER A 104 -6.07 6.63 -13.85
N PRO A 105 -5.93 7.41 -14.92
CA PRO A 105 -6.29 6.95 -16.27
C PRO A 105 -5.46 5.75 -16.77
N VAL A 106 -4.31 5.47 -16.17
CA VAL A 106 -3.39 4.41 -16.57
C VAL A 106 -4.03 3.01 -16.50
N PRO A 107 -4.57 2.55 -15.36
CA PRO A 107 -5.27 1.26 -15.31
C PRO A 107 -6.51 1.21 -16.22
N LEU A 108 -7.22 2.33 -16.40
CA LEU A 108 -8.37 2.37 -17.32
C LEU A 108 -7.94 2.11 -18.75
N LEU A 109 -6.86 2.75 -19.20
CA LEU A 109 -6.29 2.53 -20.53
C LEU A 109 -5.81 1.08 -20.68
N ALA A 110 -5.21 0.51 -19.63
CA ALA A 110 -4.75 -0.89 -19.65
C ALA A 110 -5.92 -1.85 -19.77
N MET A 111 -6.99 -1.70 -18.98
CA MET A 111 -8.20 -2.53 -19.07
C MET A 111 -8.86 -2.44 -20.46
N LEU A 112 -9.00 -1.24 -21.02
CA LEU A 112 -9.53 -1.03 -22.37
C LEU A 112 -8.66 -1.69 -23.44
N SER A 113 -7.34 -1.61 -23.28
CA SER A 113 -6.40 -2.24 -24.21
C SER A 113 -6.43 -3.76 -24.12
N ALA A 114 -6.56 -4.31 -22.91
CA ALA A 114 -6.71 -5.73 -22.68
C ALA A 114 -8.01 -6.27 -23.31
N GLN A 115 -9.15 -5.58 -23.15
CA GLN A 115 -10.41 -5.96 -23.79
C GLN A 115 -10.30 -5.99 -25.31
N ARG A 116 -9.68 -4.97 -25.92
CA ARG A 116 -9.45 -4.92 -27.38
C ARG A 116 -8.54 -6.04 -27.87
N ALA A 117 -7.57 -6.44 -27.05
CA ALA A 117 -6.65 -7.54 -27.33
C ALA A 117 -7.22 -8.92 -26.97
N ARG A 118 -8.43 -8.99 -26.40
CA ARG A 118 -9.03 -10.23 -25.84
C ARG A 118 -8.12 -10.89 -24.79
N LEU A 119 -7.34 -10.10 -24.09
CA LEU A 119 -6.46 -10.54 -23.02
C LEU A 119 -7.25 -10.55 -21.69
N PRO A 120 -7.32 -11.68 -20.98
CA PRO A 120 -7.91 -11.73 -19.66
C PRO A 120 -7.22 -10.73 -18.72
N TYR A 121 -7.99 -10.05 -17.87
CA TYR A 121 -7.39 -9.12 -16.91
C TYR A 121 -8.04 -9.18 -15.54
N LEU A 122 -7.23 -8.92 -14.53
CA LEU A 122 -7.60 -8.78 -13.14
C LEU A 122 -7.39 -7.34 -12.67
N VAL A 123 -8.03 -7.00 -11.56
CA VAL A 123 -7.87 -5.69 -10.92
C VAL A 123 -7.74 -5.87 -9.41
N THR A 124 -6.64 -5.39 -8.84
CA THR A 124 -6.55 -5.13 -7.38
C THR A 124 -6.79 -3.64 -7.14
N PHE A 125 -7.69 -3.30 -6.23
CA PHE A 125 -8.19 -1.93 -6.12
C PHE A 125 -7.19 -0.92 -5.57
N HIS A 126 -6.49 -1.22 -4.47
CA HIS A 126 -5.49 -0.37 -3.81
C HIS A 126 -5.96 1.08 -3.60
N THR A 127 -7.08 1.28 -2.93
CA THR A 127 -7.57 2.62 -2.65
C THR A 127 -6.72 3.33 -1.61
N GLY A 128 -6.36 4.57 -1.91
CA GLY A 128 -5.66 5.46 -0.98
C GLY A 128 -6.46 6.74 -0.70
N GLY A 129 -6.09 7.46 0.34
CA GLY A 129 -6.58 8.80 0.63
C GLY A 129 -6.09 9.83 -0.39
N SER A 130 -6.71 11.01 -0.36
CA SER A 130 -6.24 12.19 -1.10
C SER A 130 -6.47 13.44 -0.25
N SER A 131 -5.48 14.33 -0.26
CA SER A 131 -5.61 15.65 0.36
C SER A 131 -6.53 16.61 -0.43
N SER A 132 -6.90 16.25 -1.66
CA SER A 132 -7.77 17.06 -2.52
C SER A 132 -9.24 16.76 -2.26
N ARG A 133 -10.00 17.77 -1.78
CA ARG A 133 -11.46 17.68 -1.60
C ARG A 133 -12.20 17.43 -2.91
N PHE A 134 -11.74 18.05 -3.99
CA PHE A 134 -12.30 17.88 -5.34
C PHE A 134 -12.17 16.42 -5.82
N ARG A 135 -11.00 15.84 -5.66
CA ARG A 135 -10.76 14.41 -6.01
C ARG A 135 -11.65 13.48 -5.21
N ASN A 136 -11.81 13.74 -3.93
CA ASN A 136 -12.67 12.94 -3.06
C ASN A 136 -14.15 13.02 -3.48
N ALA A 137 -14.62 14.20 -3.88
CA ALA A 137 -15.99 14.38 -4.37
C ALA A 137 -16.28 13.65 -5.70
N LEU A 138 -15.30 13.60 -6.61
CA LEU A 138 -15.46 12.93 -7.91
C LEU A 138 -15.27 11.41 -7.87
N ARG A 139 -14.77 10.86 -6.77
CA ARG A 139 -14.42 9.43 -6.64
C ARG A 139 -15.58 8.50 -6.98
N THR A 140 -16.73 8.72 -6.40
CA THR A 140 -17.90 7.88 -6.60
C THR A 140 -18.34 7.86 -8.06
N THR A 141 -18.32 9.02 -8.72
CA THR A 141 -18.64 9.14 -10.15
C THR A 141 -17.61 8.40 -11.00
N GLN A 142 -16.33 8.56 -10.71
CA GLN A 142 -15.26 7.82 -11.38
C GLN A 142 -15.47 6.30 -11.25
N TRP A 143 -15.77 5.80 -10.05
CA TRP A 143 -16.01 4.38 -9.83
C TRP A 143 -17.23 3.85 -10.57
N ARG A 144 -18.31 4.63 -10.64
CA ARG A 144 -19.49 4.27 -11.44
C ARG A 144 -19.15 4.14 -12.93
N LEU A 145 -18.39 5.07 -13.46
CA LEU A 145 -17.97 5.07 -14.87
C LEU A 145 -17.03 3.91 -15.20
N THR A 146 -16.24 3.44 -14.23
CA THR A 146 -15.35 2.28 -14.41
C THR A 146 -16.06 0.94 -14.22
N GLY A 147 -17.27 0.93 -13.66
CA GLY A 147 -18.04 -0.28 -13.34
C GLY A 147 -18.14 -1.30 -14.48
N PRO A 148 -18.47 -0.90 -15.73
CA PRO A 148 -18.51 -1.84 -16.86
C PRO A 148 -17.17 -2.56 -17.09
N LEU A 149 -16.03 -1.84 -17.01
CA LEU A 149 -14.72 -2.46 -17.14
C LEU A 149 -14.45 -3.44 -15.99
N LEU A 150 -14.81 -3.07 -14.77
CA LEU A 150 -14.63 -3.94 -13.61
C LEU A 150 -15.49 -5.21 -13.70
N ARG A 151 -16.73 -5.12 -14.17
CA ARG A 151 -17.58 -6.31 -14.38
C ARG A 151 -17.02 -7.28 -15.41
N ASN A 152 -16.29 -6.79 -16.41
CA ASN A 152 -15.65 -7.60 -17.45
C ASN A 152 -14.28 -8.18 -17.04
N ALA A 153 -13.72 -7.77 -15.89
CA ALA A 153 -12.51 -8.37 -15.39
C ALA A 153 -12.69 -9.87 -15.10
N ALA A 154 -11.69 -10.70 -15.33
CA ALA A 154 -11.73 -12.12 -14.97
C ALA A 154 -11.89 -12.28 -13.46
N SER A 155 -11.14 -11.51 -12.67
CA SER A 155 -11.28 -11.46 -11.22
C SER A 155 -11.06 -10.04 -10.68
N LEU A 156 -11.73 -9.74 -9.56
CA LEU A 156 -11.56 -8.52 -8.79
C LEU A 156 -10.99 -8.86 -7.42
N ILE A 157 -10.01 -8.09 -6.97
CA ILE A 157 -9.30 -8.31 -5.71
C ILE A 157 -9.36 -7.02 -4.88
N ALA A 158 -9.74 -7.16 -3.62
CA ALA A 158 -9.69 -6.11 -2.62
C ALA A 158 -8.67 -6.47 -1.54
N VAL A 159 -7.99 -5.48 -1.00
CA VAL A 159 -7.02 -5.68 0.07
C VAL A 159 -7.65 -5.61 1.47
N SER A 160 -8.93 -5.26 1.56
CA SER A 160 -9.73 -5.23 2.79
C SER A 160 -11.22 -5.47 2.51
N ARG A 161 -11.96 -5.90 3.52
CA ARG A 161 -13.43 -6.03 3.45
C ARG A 161 -14.09 -4.68 3.19
N PHE A 162 -13.56 -3.62 3.82
CA PHE A 162 -13.99 -2.25 3.57
C PHE A 162 -13.90 -1.88 2.08
N GLU A 163 -12.78 -2.21 1.46
CA GLU A 163 -12.55 -1.94 0.04
C GLU A 163 -13.49 -2.76 -0.84
N ALA A 164 -13.65 -4.06 -0.56
CA ALA A 164 -14.59 -4.93 -1.26
C ALA A 164 -16.01 -4.38 -1.22
N ALA A 165 -16.54 -4.05 -0.03
CA ALA A 165 -17.87 -3.49 0.15
C ALA A 165 -18.01 -2.13 -0.57
N THR A 166 -16.98 -1.27 -0.50
CA THR A 166 -16.97 0.04 -1.14
C THR A 166 -17.12 -0.08 -2.65
N PHE A 167 -16.36 -0.98 -3.30
CA PHE A 167 -16.43 -1.14 -4.76
C PHE A 167 -17.68 -1.86 -5.22
N THR A 168 -18.11 -2.91 -4.52
CA THR A 168 -19.39 -3.58 -4.83
C THR A 168 -20.53 -2.56 -4.90
N ARG A 169 -20.59 -1.66 -3.91
CA ARG A 169 -21.63 -0.63 -3.83
C ARG A 169 -21.47 0.48 -4.87
N HIS A 170 -20.29 1.11 -4.92
CA HIS A 170 -20.11 2.36 -5.68
C HIS A 170 -19.81 2.13 -7.16
N ALA A 171 -19.12 1.04 -7.53
CA ALA A 171 -18.90 0.67 -8.92
C ALA A 171 -20.04 -0.14 -9.53
N ARG A 172 -21.09 -0.42 -8.76
CA ARG A 172 -22.27 -1.20 -9.20
C ARG A 172 -21.86 -2.55 -9.79
N LEU A 173 -21.08 -3.32 -9.03
CA LEU A 173 -20.55 -4.59 -9.52
C LEU A 173 -21.61 -5.69 -9.66
N GLY A 174 -22.82 -5.52 -9.09
CA GLY A 174 -23.85 -6.56 -9.03
C GLY A 174 -23.34 -7.78 -8.25
N ASP A 175 -23.56 -8.96 -8.81
CA ASP A 175 -23.15 -10.24 -8.22
C ASP A 175 -21.68 -10.62 -8.53
N LYS A 176 -20.91 -9.72 -9.17
CA LYS A 176 -19.49 -9.97 -9.44
C LYS A 176 -18.72 -10.13 -8.13
N PRO A 177 -18.14 -11.33 -7.86
CA PRO A 177 -17.42 -11.57 -6.62
C PRO A 177 -16.14 -10.73 -6.55
N VAL A 178 -15.80 -10.30 -5.34
CA VAL A 178 -14.54 -9.63 -5.03
C VAL A 178 -13.77 -10.50 -4.06
N THR A 179 -12.63 -11.01 -4.48
CA THR A 179 -11.74 -11.83 -3.66
C THR A 179 -10.98 -10.95 -2.67
N LEU A 180 -10.95 -11.33 -1.40
CA LEU A 180 -10.17 -10.64 -0.39
C LEU A 180 -8.76 -11.25 -0.33
N ILE A 181 -7.74 -10.45 -0.66
CA ILE A 181 -6.33 -10.80 -0.49
C ILE A 181 -5.63 -9.63 0.22
N ARG A 182 -5.34 -9.80 1.49
CA ARG A 182 -4.73 -8.75 2.32
C ARG A 182 -3.25 -8.55 1.97
N ASN A 183 -2.77 -7.30 2.09
CA ASN A 183 -1.34 -7.03 2.00
C ASN A 183 -0.60 -7.75 3.12
N GLY A 184 0.54 -8.30 2.81
CA GLY A 184 1.46 -8.79 3.81
C GLY A 184 2.15 -7.65 4.56
N GLY A 185 2.76 -7.99 5.69
CA GLY A 185 3.72 -7.14 6.38
C GLY A 185 5.00 -7.94 6.58
N ALA A 186 6.12 -7.39 6.15
CA ALA A 186 7.42 -7.95 6.48
C ALA A 186 8.48 -6.85 6.49
N VAL A 187 9.27 -6.84 7.52
CA VAL A 187 10.56 -6.14 7.56
C VAL A 187 11.63 -7.17 7.88
N PRO A 188 12.85 -7.04 7.37
CA PRO A 188 13.93 -7.92 7.75
C PRO A 188 14.17 -7.82 9.27
N PRO A 189 14.69 -8.87 9.92
CA PRO A 189 15.09 -8.76 11.30
C PRO A 189 16.16 -7.65 11.43
N PRO A 190 16.14 -6.86 12.50
CA PRO A 190 17.18 -5.85 12.72
C PRO A 190 18.54 -6.54 12.84
N ARG A 191 19.59 -5.93 12.29
CA ARG A 191 20.95 -6.52 12.24
C ARG A 191 21.60 -6.73 13.61
N THR A 192 21.14 -5.98 14.60
CA THR A 192 21.58 -6.07 15.99
C THR A 192 20.34 -6.17 16.88
N GLU A 193 20.49 -6.77 18.06
CA GLU A 193 19.46 -6.65 19.09
C GLU A 193 19.21 -5.17 19.38
N THR A 194 18.09 -4.68 18.87
CA THR A 194 17.75 -3.26 18.93
C THR A 194 16.67 -3.09 19.98
N ALA A 195 17.03 -2.53 21.13
CA ALA A 195 16.07 -2.15 22.15
C ALA A 195 15.26 -0.92 21.71
N ALA A 196 13.99 -0.87 22.08
CA ALA A 196 13.19 0.32 21.86
C ALA A 196 13.77 1.51 22.63
N VAL A 197 13.88 2.65 21.96
CA VAL A 197 14.31 3.91 22.61
C VAL A 197 13.13 4.43 23.43
N PRO A 198 13.31 4.61 24.74
CA PRO A 198 12.19 5.03 25.60
C PRO A 198 11.48 6.29 25.11
N GLY A 199 10.15 6.21 25.00
CA GLY A 199 9.31 7.32 24.57
C GLY A 199 9.31 7.59 23.06
N ARG A 200 10.00 6.80 22.22
CA ARG A 200 9.99 7.03 20.76
C ARG A 200 8.66 6.62 20.16
N ILE A 201 7.98 7.60 19.56
CA ILE A 201 6.81 7.42 18.69
C ILE A 201 7.28 7.49 17.25
N ILE A 202 6.80 6.60 16.38
CA ILE A 202 7.08 6.67 14.95
C ILE A 202 5.79 6.85 14.14
N SER A 203 5.85 7.66 13.07
CA SER A 203 4.78 7.79 12.08
C SER A 203 5.35 7.65 10.68
N VAL A 204 4.86 6.70 9.89
CA VAL A 204 5.43 6.30 8.60
C VAL A 204 4.44 6.59 7.47
N GLY A 205 4.89 7.25 6.41
CA GLY A 205 4.09 7.47 5.21
C GLY A 205 4.48 8.72 4.44
N ARG A 206 3.86 8.91 3.26
CA ARG A 206 4.08 10.13 2.47
C ARG A 206 3.70 11.37 3.29
N LEU A 207 4.49 12.43 3.20
CA LEU A 207 4.19 13.68 3.89
C LEU A 207 3.09 14.43 3.14
N GLU A 208 1.87 13.94 3.32
CA GLU A 208 0.62 14.54 2.86
C GLU A 208 -0.33 14.76 4.03
N ARG A 209 -1.21 15.75 3.91
CA ARG A 209 -2.12 16.13 5.01
C ARG A 209 -2.98 14.96 5.48
N TYR A 210 -3.56 14.18 4.55
CA TYR A 210 -4.44 13.06 4.89
C TYR A 210 -3.74 11.90 5.62
N LYS A 211 -2.40 11.85 5.63
CA LYS A 211 -1.61 10.84 6.38
C LYS A 211 -1.54 11.12 7.89
N GLY A 212 -2.00 12.30 8.34
CA GLY A 212 -2.22 12.58 9.74
C GLY A 212 -1.00 12.81 10.61
N HIS A 213 0.22 12.91 10.05
CA HIS A 213 1.45 13.18 10.83
C HIS A 213 1.33 14.40 11.73
N HIS A 214 0.60 15.43 11.29
CA HIS A 214 0.31 16.64 12.07
C HIS A 214 -0.48 16.36 13.34
N GLN A 215 -1.28 15.29 13.39
CA GLN A 215 -2.02 14.91 14.60
C GLN A 215 -1.09 14.31 15.66
N ALA A 216 -0.08 13.54 15.25
CA ALA A 216 0.97 13.05 16.14
C ALA A 216 1.77 14.24 16.76
N ILE A 217 2.10 15.24 15.92
CA ILE A 217 2.77 16.47 16.41
C ILE A 217 1.89 17.21 17.43
N LYS A 218 0.57 17.35 17.17
CA LYS A 218 -0.36 17.99 18.11
C LYS A 218 -0.50 17.24 19.42
N ALA A 219 -0.42 15.92 19.41
CA ALA A 219 -0.49 15.09 20.60
C ALA A 219 0.80 15.14 21.43
N LEU A 220 1.94 15.40 20.80
CA LEU A 220 3.26 15.30 21.43
C LEU A 220 3.44 16.17 22.69
N PRO A 221 2.99 17.44 22.77
CA PRO A 221 3.06 18.22 24.02
C PRO A 221 2.34 17.55 25.20
N HIS A 222 1.24 16.83 24.91
CA HIS A 222 0.50 16.09 25.95
C HIS A 222 1.22 14.81 26.37
N VAL A 223 1.93 14.15 25.44
CA VAL A 223 2.75 12.97 25.74
C VAL A 223 3.94 13.36 26.60
N ILE A 224 4.66 14.43 26.25
CA ILE A 224 5.88 14.90 26.94
C ILE A 224 5.58 15.20 28.42
N ARG A 225 4.39 15.71 28.76
CA ARG A 225 4.01 15.97 30.16
C ARG A 225 4.01 14.71 31.04
N GLN A 226 3.84 13.54 30.48
CA GLN A 226 3.81 12.26 31.22
C GLN A 226 5.05 11.40 30.93
N VAL A 227 5.64 11.55 29.73
CA VAL A 227 6.82 10.82 29.26
C VAL A 227 7.85 11.85 28.79
N ALA A 228 8.63 12.37 29.73
CA ALA A 228 9.53 13.52 29.51
C ALA A 228 10.54 13.32 28.36
N GLN A 229 10.95 12.06 28.09
CA GLN A 229 11.85 11.71 27.00
C GLN A 229 11.13 11.46 25.67
N ALA A 230 9.79 11.67 25.59
CA ALA A 230 9.04 11.40 24.38
C ALA A 230 9.60 12.16 23.17
N HIS A 231 9.71 11.45 22.06
CA HIS A 231 10.24 11.93 20.80
C HIS A 231 9.43 11.34 19.62
N LEU A 232 9.09 12.18 18.65
CA LEU A 232 8.37 11.77 17.46
C LEU A 232 9.30 11.69 16.25
N LEU A 233 9.43 10.49 15.70
CA LEU A 233 10.11 10.23 14.42
C LEU A 233 9.06 10.12 13.31
N ILE A 234 9.13 11.00 12.32
CA ILE A 234 8.30 10.94 11.11
C ILE A 234 9.17 10.47 9.96
N LEU A 235 8.79 9.34 9.34
CA LEU A 235 9.49 8.76 8.20
C LEU A 235 8.68 8.92 6.92
N GLY A 236 9.21 9.70 6.00
CA GLY A 236 8.62 9.92 4.70
C GLY A 236 9.17 11.15 3.99
N ASN A 237 8.63 11.39 2.80
CA ASN A 237 8.85 12.62 2.03
C ASN A 237 7.51 13.10 1.44
N GLY A 238 7.44 14.36 1.08
CA GLY A 238 6.25 14.91 0.44
C GLY A 238 6.04 16.41 0.68
N PRO A 239 5.06 17.00 0.01
CA PRO A 239 4.87 18.46 -0.01
C PRO A 239 4.41 19.06 1.34
N TYR A 240 4.01 18.23 2.28
CA TYR A 240 3.51 18.69 3.59
C TYR A 240 4.62 18.87 4.64
N GLU A 241 5.88 18.61 4.32
CA GLU A 241 7.01 18.66 5.28
C GLU A 241 7.18 20.04 5.93
N SER A 242 7.17 21.11 5.12
CA SER A 242 7.31 22.48 5.65
C SER A 242 6.24 22.83 6.67
N SER A 243 4.99 22.45 6.40
CA SER A 243 3.87 22.67 7.34
C SER A 243 4.02 21.86 8.61
N LEU A 244 4.58 20.65 8.55
CA LEU A 244 4.84 19.83 9.75
C LEU A 244 5.93 20.45 10.62
N ARG A 245 7.02 20.93 10.02
CA ARG A 245 8.10 21.63 10.74
C ARG A 245 7.61 22.93 11.37
N GLU A 246 6.80 23.70 10.66
CA GLU A 246 6.18 24.93 11.19
C GLU A 246 5.23 24.63 12.37
N LEU A 247 4.41 23.59 12.27
CA LEU A 247 3.53 23.16 13.35
C LEU A 247 4.33 22.77 14.61
N ALA A 248 5.42 22.00 14.43
CA ALA A 248 6.30 21.61 15.54
C ALA A 248 6.91 22.83 16.24
N ARG A 249 7.32 23.85 15.46
CA ARG A 249 7.85 25.13 15.99
C ARG A 249 6.78 25.91 16.73
N HIS A 250 5.57 26.02 16.16
CA HIS A 250 4.46 26.72 16.80
C HIS A 250 4.06 26.11 18.14
N LEU A 251 4.16 24.78 18.27
CA LEU A 251 3.85 24.06 19.51
C LEU A 251 5.04 23.93 20.46
N GLY A 252 6.19 24.51 20.15
CA GLY A 252 7.40 24.48 20.99
C GLY A 252 8.03 23.09 21.15
N VAL A 253 7.88 22.19 20.14
CA VAL A 253 8.36 20.80 20.21
C VAL A 253 9.33 20.46 19.08
N SER A 254 9.95 21.45 18.44
CA SER A 254 10.86 21.23 17.30
C SER A 254 12.04 20.31 17.62
N ASP A 255 12.57 20.39 18.83
CA ASP A 255 13.66 19.54 19.36
C ASP A 255 13.24 18.10 19.63
N ARG A 256 11.94 17.85 19.67
CA ARG A 256 11.31 16.55 19.94
C ARG A 256 10.69 15.91 18.69
N VAL A 257 10.84 16.53 17.52
CA VAL A 257 10.30 16.02 16.24
C VAL A 257 11.44 15.88 15.24
N THR A 258 11.67 14.65 14.79
CA THR A 258 12.61 14.36 13.70
C THR A 258 11.83 13.94 12.46
N ILE A 259 12.07 14.61 11.33
CA ILE A 259 11.50 14.22 10.03
C ILE A 259 12.65 13.74 9.15
N LYS A 260 12.59 12.48 8.69
CA LYS A 260 13.61 11.84 7.86
C LYS A 260 12.97 11.10 6.70
N HIS A 261 13.74 10.95 5.62
CA HIS A 261 13.43 10.02 4.54
C HIS A 261 14.36 8.81 4.62
N ILE A 262 13.78 7.61 4.57
CA ILE A 262 14.52 6.36 4.40
C ILE A 262 14.30 5.93 2.94
N PRO A 263 15.36 5.73 2.15
CA PRO A 263 15.23 5.19 0.80
C PRO A 263 14.51 3.84 0.83
N PRO A 264 13.64 3.58 -0.14
CA PRO A 264 12.85 2.34 -0.18
C PRO A 264 13.65 1.05 -0.21
N ALA A 265 14.81 1.11 -0.85
CA ALA A 265 15.73 -0.02 -0.93
C ALA A 265 16.36 -0.34 0.43
N ASP A 266 16.40 0.63 1.36
CA ASP A 266 16.98 0.43 2.70
C ASP A 266 15.94 -0.14 3.67
N ARG A 267 15.54 -1.36 3.40
CA ARG A 267 14.59 -2.11 4.25
C ARG A 267 15.13 -2.35 5.66
N GLN A 268 16.45 -2.40 5.78
CA GLN A 268 17.12 -2.59 7.07
C GLN A 268 17.00 -1.35 7.97
N ALA A 269 17.18 -0.15 7.41
CA ALA A 269 16.98 1.09 8.16
C ALA A 269 15.51 1.24 8.62
N MET A 270 14.53 0.81 7.79
CA MET A 270 13.12 0.77 8.19
C MET A 270 12.90 -0.21 9.34
N ALA A 271 13.45 -1.41 9.26
CA ALA A 271 13.36 -2.41 10.32
C ALA A 271 13.95 -1.90 11.64
N THR A 272 15.12 -1.27 11.59
CA THR A 272 15.76 -0.66 12.75
C THR A 272 14.91 0.47 13.34
N ALA A 273 14.38 1.37 12.50
CA ALA A 273 13.56 2.48 12.98
C ALA A 273 12.25 1.98 13.66
N LEU A 274 11.63 0.91 13.15
CA LEU A 274 10.49 0.27 13.78
C LEU A 274 10.89 -0.41 15.09
N ALA A 275 11.97 -1.17 15.11
CA ALA A 275 12.47 -1.88 16.30
C ALA A 275 12.81 -0.91 17.44
N GLU A 276 13.39 0.24 17.12
CA GLU A 276 13.71 1.31 18.08
C GLU A 276 12.48 2.08 18.59
N SER A 277 11.30 1.88 18.02
CA SER A 277 10.10 2.64 18.40
C SER A 277 9.27 1.92 19.45
N CYS A 278 8.70 2.67 20.41
CA CYS A 278 7.79 2.12 21.42
C CYS A 278 6.37 1.95 20.88
N VAL A 279 5.96 2.82 19.96
CA VAL A 279 4.61 2.81 19.39
C VAL A 279 4.60 3.43 18.00
N VAL A 280 3.72 2.93 17.14
CA VAL A 280 3.49 3.48 15.79
C VAL A 280 2.19 4.27 15.77
N ALA A 281 2.23 5.51 15.25
CA ALA A 281 1.07 6.37 15.07
C ALA A 281 0.63 6.33 13.59
N ALA A 282 -0.48 5.63 13.31
CA ALA A 282 -1.07 5.46 11.98
C ALA A 282 -2.38 6.27 11.86
N LEU A 283 -2.25 7.59 11.68
CA LEU A 283 -3.34 8.57 11.84
C LEU A 283 -3.90 9.07 10.49
N SER A 284 -3.86 8.23 9.47
CA SER A 284 -4.38 8.56 8.14
C SER A 284 -5.91 8.69 8.18
N ASP A 285 -6.45 9.68 7.45
CA ASP A 285 -7.90 9.84 7.28
C ASP A 285 -8.52 8.71 6.45
N TYR A 286 -7.71 8.02 5.66
CA TYR A 286 -8.16 6.93 4.79
C TYR A 286 -7.00 5.98 4.42
N GLU A 287 -7.18 4.70 4.68
CA GLU A 287 -6.33 3.60 4.20
C GLU A 287 -7.20 2.39 3.86
N ALA A 288 -6.89 1.69 2.78
CA ALA A 288 -7.58 0.42 2.48
C ALA A 288 -7.01 -0.73 3.32
N HIS A 289 -5.70 -0.93 3.27
CA HIS A 289 -4.94 -1.88 4.08
C HIS A 289 -3.49 -1.39 4.14
N PRO A 290 -3.13 -0.63 5.20
CA PRO A 290 -1.87 0.12 5.23
C PRO A 290 -0.66 -0.80 5.44
N VAL A 291 0.21 -0.88 4.45
CA VAL A 291 1.45 -1.69 4.50
C VAL A 291 2.32 -1.29 5.70
N ALA A 292 2.45 0.01 6.00
CA ALA A 292 3.24 0.48 7.13
C ALA A 292 2.72 -0.02 8.49
N VAL A 293 1.40 -0.23 8.64
CA VAL A 293 0.82 -0.85 9.83
C VAL A 293 1.16 -2.33 9.89
N MET A 294 1.06 -3.03 8.77
CA MET A 294 1.42 -4.45 8.70
C MET A 294 2.90 -4.67 9.01
N GLU A 295 3.77 -3.79 8.51
CA GLU A 295 5.21 -3.79 8.82
C GLU A 295 5.47 -3.54 10.32
N ALA A 296 4.76 -2.58 10.93
CA ALA A 296 4.86 -2.31 12.35
C ALA A 296 4.46 -3.52 13.21
N LEU A 297 3.33 -4.15 12.87
CA LEU A 297 2.83 -5.35 13.56
C LEU A 297 3.80 -6.53 13.38
N SER A 298 4.37 -6.72 12.18
CA SER A 298 5.37 -7.77 11.93
C SER A 298 6.68 -7.54 12.71
N ALA A 299 7.00 -6.27 13.01
CA ALA A 299 8.10 -5.90 13.90
C ALA A 299 7.71 -5.94 15.40
N ALA A 300 6.56 -6.52 15.74
CA ALA A 300 6.01 -6.58 17.09
C ALA A 300 5.87 -5.19 17.78
N ARG A 301 5.56 -4.15 17.00
CA ARG A 301 5.32 -2.81 17.54
C ARG A 301 3.82 -2.56 17.70
N PRO A 302 3.38 -2.06 18.87
CA PRO A 302 1.99 -1.66 19.06
C PRO A 302 1.65 -0.48 18.16
N VAL A 303 0.43 -0.47 17.63
CA VAL A 303 -0.06 0.56 16.70
C VAL A 303 -1.26 1.25 17.30
N VAL A 304 -1.25 2.60 17.25
CA VAL A 304 -2.42 3.45 17.49
C VAL A 304 -2.84 4.04 16.15
N GLY A 305 -4.09 3.83 15.76
CA GLY A 305 -4.60 4.25 14.46
C GLY A 305 -5.96 4.94 14.55
N TYR A 306 -6.28 5.76 13.56
CA TYR A 306 -7.63 6.30 13.44
C TYR A 306 -8.60 5.19 13.01
N ASP A 307 -9.75 5.16 13.70
CA ASP A 307 -10.87 4.26 13.38
C ASP A 307 -11.57 4.74 12.11
N THR A 308 -11.02 4.38 10.97
CA THR A 308 -11.51 4.80 9.65
C THR A 308 -11.11 3.80 8.56
N ALA A 309 -11.99 3.63 7.59
CA ALA A 309 -11.76 2.82 6.40
C ALA A 309 -11.26 1.41 6.75
N GLY A 310 -10.21 0.91 6.08
CA GLY A 310 -9.65 -0.42 6.33
C GLY A 310 -8.92 -0.56 7.68
N VAL A 311 -8.54 0.54 8.34
CA VAL A 311 -7.95 0.48 9.69
C VAL A 311 -8.98 0.02 10.72
N SER A 312 -10.28 0.36 10.52
CA SER A 312 -11.37 -0.11 11.38
C SER A 312 -11.44 -1.64 11.47
N GLU A 313 -11.08 -2.37 10.40
CA GLU A 313 -11.01 -3.83 10.43
C GLU A 313 -9.90 -4.33 11.36
N LEU A 314 -8.72 -3.70 11.29
CA LEU A 314 -7.58 -4.07 12.13
C LEU A 314 -7.85 -3.75 13.61
N ILE A 315 -8.64 -2.70 13.88
CA ILE A 315 -9.11 -2.35 15.23
C ILE A 315 -10.11 -3.39 15.71
N ALA A 316 -11.08 -3.77 14.90
CA ALA A 316 -12.08 -4.79 15.24
C ALA A 316 -11.45 -6.18 15.50
N GLU A 317 -10.35 -6.49 14.81
CA GLU A 317 -9.55 -7.70 15.02
C GLU A 317 -8.60 -7.59 16.25
N GLY A 318 -8.57 -6.43 16.92
CA GLY A 318 -7.71 -6.20 18.08
C GLY A 318 -6.23 -5.98 17.76
N TRP A 319 -5.87 -5.79 16.49
CA TRP A 319 -4.48 -5.60 16.05
C TRP A 319 -3.99 -4.17 16.20
N VAL A 320 -4.90 -3.21 16.16
CA VAL A 320 -4.62 -1.77 16.27
C VAL A 320 -5.48 -1.19 17.36
N ARG A 321 -4.89 -0.33 18.20
CA ARG A 321 -5.63 0.47 19.17
C ARG A 321 -6.29 1.65 18.47
N GLY A 322 -7.63 1.69 18.48
CA GLY A 322 -8.42 2.68 17.77
C GLY A 322 -8.53 4.02 18.49
N VAL A 323 -8.50 5.10 17.71
CA VAL A 323 -8.87 6.45 18.16
C VAL A 323 -9.82 7.04 17.13
N THR A 324 -10.90 7.66 17.60
CA THR A 324 -11.87 8.32 16.73
C THR A 324 -11.20 9.49 15.97
N PRO A 325 -11.37 9.59 14.63
CA PRO A 325 -10.89 10.75 13.88
C PRO A 325 -11.43 12.07 14.44
N GLY A 326 -10.54 13.07 14.58
CA GLY A 326 -10.91 14.36 15.18
C GLY A 326 -10.96 14.39 16.70
N ALA A 327 -10.62 13.29 17.38
CA ALA A 327 -10.48 13.28 18.84
C ALA A 327 -9.47 14.36 19.31
N PRO A 328 -9.67 14.96 20.51
CA PRO A 328 -8.73 15.92 21.06
C PRO A 328 -7.30 15.36 21.14
N PRO A 329 -6.26 16.17 20.91
CA PRO A 329 -4.86 15.74 21.00
C PRO A 329 -4.50 15.04 22.32
N ALA A 330 -5.10 15.45 23.43
CA ALA A 330 -4.92 14.79 24.73
C ALA A 330 -5.47 13.35 24.78
N THR A 331 -6.55 13.06 24.04
CA THR A 331 -7.10 11.70 23.91
C THR A 331 -6.14 10.81 23.11
N LEU A 332 -5.63 11.31 21.99
CA LEU A 332 -4.62 10.59 21.21
C LEU A 332 -3.34 10.34 22.03
N ALA A 333 -2.88 11.34 22.77
CA ALA A 333 -1.71 11.22 23.65
C ALA A 333 -1.90 10.11 24.69
N ARG A 334 -3.06 10.05 25.33
CA ARG A 334 -3.37 9.00 26.31
C ARG A 334 -3.31 7.60 25.70
N GLU A 335 -3.85 7.40 24.50
CA GLU A 335 -3.80 6.09 23.83
C GLU A 335 -2.39 5.73 23.36
N LEU A 336 -1.58 6.71 22.89
CA LEU A 336 -0.17 6.49 22.59
C LEU A 336 0.63 6.06 23.83
N ILE A 337 0.43 6.74 24.98
CA ILE A 337 1.10 6.40 26.24
C ILE A 337 0.73 4.98 26.70
N LYS A 338 -0.56 4.64 26.67
CA LYS A 338 -1.00 3.27 27.01
C LYS A 338 -0.36 2.20 26.08
N ALA A 339 -0.25 2.52 24.78
CA ALA A 339 0.35 1.61 23.83
C ALA A 339 1.87 1.42 24.03
N MET A 340 2.58 2.46 24.46
CA MET A 340 4.02 2.36 24.76
C MET A 340 4.35 1.33 25.86
N SER A 341 3.42 1.14 26.80
CA SER A 341 3.59 0.22 27.94
C SER A 341 2.94 -1.16 27.71
N ALA A 342 2.25 -1.33 26.57
CA ALA A 342 1.57 -2.57 26.24
C ALA A 342 2.42 -3.43 25.29
N PRO A 343 2.41 -4.76 25.45
CA PRO A 343 2.98 -5.64 24.44
C PRO A 343 2.21 -5.50 23.11
N SER A 344 2.82 -5.93 21.99
CA SER A 344 2.10 -6.02 20.72
C SER A 344 0.93 -7.00 20.88
N PRO A 345 -0.28 -6.61 20.45
CA PRO A 345 -1.47 -7.45 20.67
C PRO A 345 -1.50 -8.69 19.77
N VAL A 346 -0.64 -8.78 18.76
CA VAL A 346 -0.76 -9.81 17.71
C VAL A 346 0.47 -10.70 17.66
N PRO A 347 0.32 -12.01 17.83
CA PRO A 347 1.35 -12.96 17.46
C PRO A 347 1.66 -12.87 15.96
N SER A 348 2.92 -12.82 15.59
CA SER A 348 3.36 -12.70 14.18
C SER A 348 2.78 -13.79 13.26
N ALA A 349 2.53 -14.99 13.80
CA ALA A 349 1.93 -16.11 13.07
C ALA A 349 0.48 -15.86 12.59
N GLN A 350 -0.22 -14.87 13.13
CA GLN A 350 -1.60 -14.52 12.72
C GLN A 350 -1.65 -13.44 11.64
N LEU A 351 -0.53 -12.79 11.36
CA LEU A 351 -0.48 -11.70 10.40
C LEU A 351 -0.42 -12.23 8.96
N PRO A 352 -1.11 -11.58 8.00
CA PRO A 352 -0.90 -11.84 6.59
C PRO A 352 0.57 -11.63 6.20
N THR A 353 1.13 -12.58 5.48
CA THR A 353 2.50 -12.50 4.95
C THR A 353 2.48 -12.19 3.46
N TRP A 354 3.59 -11.66 2.94
CA TRP A 354 3.71 -11.46 1.48
C TRP A 354 3.76 -12.79 0.73
N ASP A 355 4.26 -13.86 1.36
CA ASP A 355 4.26 -15.22 0.78
C ASP A 355 2.82 -15.71 0.62
N SER A 356 2.01 -15.63 1.68
CA SER A 356 0.59 -16.00 1.61
C SER A 356 -0.20 -15.12 0.61
N CYS A 357 0.14 -13.84 0.49
CA CYS A 357 -0.45 -12.95 -0.51
C CYS A 357 -0.11 -13.39 -1.94
N ALA A 358 1.15 -13.73 -2.21
CA ALA A 358 1.60 -14.21 -3.50
C ALA A 358 0.98 -15.57 -3.87
N ASP A 359 0.89 -16.51 -2.92
CA ASP A 359 0.26 -17.81 -3.12
C ASP A 359 -1.23 -17.68 -3.48
N GLN A 360 -1.97 -16.83 -2.75
CA GLN A 360 -3.37 -16.57 -3.07
C GLN A 360 -3.55 -15.92 -4.44
N LEU A 361 -2.66 -14.98 -4.82
CA LEU A 361 -2.68 -14.38 -6.16
C LEU A 361 -2.35 -15.39 -7.25
N ALA A 362 -1.39 -16.29 -7.02
CA ALA A 362 -1.09 -17.40 -7.95
C ALA A 362 -2.32 -18.26 -8.22
N GLN A 363 -3.07 -18.61 -7.16
CA GLN A 363 -4.33 -19.37 -7.32
C GLN A 363 -5.38 -18.59 -8.12
N VAL A 364 -5.52 -17.29 -7.88
CA VAL A 364 -6.44 -16.44 -8.64
C VAL A 364 -6.02 -16.35 -10.12
N TYR A 365 -4.72 -16.29 -10.42
CA TYR A 365 -4.23 -16.30 -11.81
C TYR A 365 -4.56 -17.60 -12.52
N LEU A 366 -4.26 -18.75 -11.89
CA LEU A 366 -4.54 -20.07 -12.44
C LEU A 366 -6.04 -20.27 -12.70
N SER A 367 -6.88 -19.95 -11.71
CA SER A 367 -8.35 -20.09 -11.84
C SER A 367 -8.92 -19.16 -12.91
N SER A 368 -8.38 -17.93 -13.04
CA SER A 368 -8.83 -16.97 -14.07
C SER A 368 -8.47 -17.38 -15.49
N LEU A 369 -7.49 -18.27 -15.66
CA LEU A 369 -7.07 -18.84 -16.95
C LEU A 369 -7.70 -20.23 -17.21
N GLY A 370 -8.56 -20.72 -16.31
CA GLY A 370 -9.13 -22.06 -16.42
C GLY A 370 -8.11 -23.19 -16.25
N ILE A 371 -6.95 -22.86 -15.67
CA ILE A 371 -5.89 -23.83 -15.37
C ILE A 371 -6.22 -24.44 -14.02
N GLY A 372 -6.86 -25.59 -14.08
CA GLY A 372 -7.43 -26.43 -13.07
C GLY A 372 -7.06 -26.22 -11.61
N THR A 373 -8.09 -25.97 -10.82
CA THR A 373 -8.29 -26.71 -9.58
C THR A 373 -9.26 -27.84 -9.91
N ALA A 374 -8.76 -29.04 -10.19
CA ALA A 374 -9.58 -30.22 -9.96
C ALA A 374 -9.96 -30.16 -8.48
N ALA A 375 -11.26 -30.01 -8.21
CA ALA A 375 -11.80 -30.10 -6.87
C ALA A 375 -11.38 -31.44 -6.30
N THR A 376 -10.65 -31.41 -5.20
CA THR A 376 -10.57 -32.53 -4.26
C THR A 376 -11.72 -32.41 -3.28
#